data_d0371e77d76db735f6f68ca08d0d226b
#
_entry.id   d0371e77d76db735f6f68ca08d0d226b
#
_cell.length_a   1.000
_cell.length_b   1.000
_cell.length_c   1.000
_cell.angle_alpha   90.00
_cell.angle_beta   90.00
_cell.angle_gamma   90.00
#
_symmetry.space_group_name_H-M   'P 1'
#
loop_
_entity.id
_entity.type
_entity.pdbx_description
1 polymer ?
#
loop_
_entity_poly.entity_id
_entity_poly.type
_entity_poly.pdbx_seq_one_letter_code
_entity_poly.pdbx_strand_id
1 'polypeptide(L)'
;MGIFDKFKIGFKKTASTFASGLKDIIVKKEIDDRTLDQIEEYLIQSDVGLTAAAEIKKIIAQEKIDPKHNTVDEVNLILKDYIANLMKPLENEAFFNKKEKLNAVLISGVNGVGKTTTIGKIGK
;
A
#
# COMPACT_ATOMS: atom_id res chain seq x y z
N MET A 1 16.58 -19.09 -10.87
CA MET A 1 15.77 -17.91 -10.46
C MET A 1 14.41 -18.43 -10.00
N GLY A 2 14.18 -18.47 -8.70
CA GLY A 2 12.96 -19.03 -8.13
C GLY A 2 11.73 -18.13 -8.41
N ILE A 3 10.53 -18.72 -8.34
CA ILE A 3 9.25 -18.00 -8.48
C ILE A 3 9.18 -16.82 -7.47
N PHE A 4 9.77 -17.00 -6.30
CA PHE A 4 9.88 -15.95 -5.27
C PHE A 4 10.74 -14.75 -5.68
N ASP A 5 11.80 -14.95 -6.46
CA ASP A 5 12.66 -13.86 -6.94
C ASP A 5 11.94 -12.99 -7.97
N LYS A 6 11.17 -13.61 -8.86
CA LYS A 6 10.34 -12.87 -9.83
C LYS A 6 9.24 -12.06 -9.16
N PHE A 7 8.66 -12.60 -8.09
CA PHE A 7 7.64 -11.89 -7.30
C PHE A 7 8.22 -10.69 -6.55
N LYS A 8 9.39 -10.87 -5.94
CA LYS A 8 10.13 -9.81 -5.25
C LYS A 8 10.52 -8.68 -6.20
N ILE A 9 10.91 -9.02 -7.42
CA ILE A 9 11.28 -8.05 -8.47
C ILE A 9 10.04 -7.26 -8.94
N GLY A 10 8.92 -7.93 -9.19
CA GLY A 10 7.67 -7.27 -9.62
C GLY A 10 7.12 -6.32 -8.56
N PHE A 11 7.05 -6.76 -7.31
CA PHE A 11 6.60 -5.93 -6.19
C PHE A 11 7.53 -4.74 -5.93
N LYS A 12 8.85 -4.97 -5.98
CA LYS A 12 9.85 -3.92 -5.82
C LYS A 12 9.73 -2.85 -6.91
N LYS A 13 9.45 -3.25 -8.15
CA LYS A 13 9.25 -2.32 -9.27
C LYS A 13 8.02 -1.44 -9.05
N THR A 14 6.88 -2.02 -8.68
CA THR A 14 5.65 -1.26 -8.42
C THR A 14 5.81 -0.31 -7.23
N ALA A 15 6.38 -0.80 -6.13
CA ALA A 15 6.65 0.02 -4.95
C ALA A 15 7.64 1.16 -5.24
N SER A 16 8.68 0.92 -6.06
CA SER A 16 9.64 1.96 -6.44
C SER A 16 9.02 3.01 -7.37
N THR A 17 8.13 2.61 -8.27
CA THR A 17 7.42 3.55 -9.16
C THR A 17 6.47 4.44 -8.35
N PHE A 18 5.73 3.87 -7.41
CA PHE A 18 4.87 4.63 -6.50
C PHE A 18 5.69 5.62 -5.66
N ALA A 19 6.77 5.15 -5.05
CA ALA A 19 7.64 6.01 -4.23
C ALA A 19 8.31 7.13 -5.04
N SER A 20 8.71 6.87 -6.30
CA SER A 20 9.28 7.91 -7.16
C SER A 20 8.24 8.95 -7.56
N GLY A 21 7.02 8.57 -7.92
CA GLY A 21 5.97 9.53 -8.24
C GLY A 21 5.63 10.44 -7.06
N LEU A 22 5.55 9.89 -5.85
CA LEU A 22 5.35 10.68 -4.64
C LEU A 22 6.54 11.62 -4.37
N LYS A 23 7.78 11.13 -4.57
CA LYS A 23 8.99 11.94 -4.45
C LYS A 23 8.98 13.13 -5.41
N ASP A 24 8.58 12.94 -6.65
CA ASP A 24 8.54 14.00 -7.67
C ASP A 24 7.55 15.12 -7.30
N ILE A 25 6.47 14.79 -6.58
CA ILE A 25 5.50 15.76 -6.06
C ILE A 25 6.10 16.54 -4.87
N ILE A 26 6.82 15.86 -3.98
CA ILE A 26 7.34 16.42 -2.71
C ILE A 26 8.72 17.11 -2.88
N VAL A 27 9.18 17.35 -4.09
CA VAL A 27 10.52 17.97 -4.37
C VAL A 27 10.71 19.32 -3.68
N LYS A 28 9.64 20.01 -3.30
CA LYS A 28 9.69 21.31 -2.59
C LYS A 28 9.78 21.08 -1.08
N LYS A 29 10.65 21.87 -0.42
CA LYS A 29 10.97 21.78 1.02
C LYS A 29 9.78 22.01 1.98
N GLU A 30 8.66 22.55 1.50
CA GLU A 30 7.46 22.82 2.29
C GLU A 30 6.26 22.17 1.61
N ILE A 31 5.45 21.48 2.40
CA ILE A 31 4.18 20.92 1.94
C ILE A 31 3.12 22.01 2.09
N ASP A 32 2.84 22.71 0.99
CA ASP A 32 1.74 23.67 0.87
C ASP A 32 0.43 22.97 0.46
N ASP A 33 -0.68 23.71 0.50
CA ASP A 33 -2.00 23.17 0.13
C ASP A 33 -2.01 22.59 -1.29
N ARG A 34 -1.27 23.18 -2.21
CA ARG A 34 -1.15 22.72 -3.59
C ARG A 34 -0.43 21.36 -3.66
N THR A 35 0.62 21.19 -2.86
CA THR A 35 1.33 19.91 -2.75
C THR A 35 0.45 18.84 -2.13
N LEU A 36 -0.36 19.19 -1.13
CA LEU A 36 -1.35 18.30 -0.52
C LEU A 36 -2.41 17.84 -1.54
N ASP A 37 -2.92 18.75 -2.38
CA ASP A 37 -3.86 18.42 -3.44
C ASP A 37 -3.24 17.49 -4.48
N GLN A 38 -1.99 17.71 -4.86
CA GLN A 38 -1.26 16.85 -5.78
C GLN A 38 -1.01 15.45 -5.21
N ILE A 39 -0.71 15.35 -3.91
CA ILE A 39 -0.57 14.06 -3.22
C ILE A 39 -1.90 13.31 -3.24
N GLU A 40 -3.02 13.97 -2.89
CA GLU A 40 -4.35 13.38 -2.92
C GLU A 40 -4.71 12.86 -4.32
N GLU A 41 -4.53 13.67 -5.35
CA GLU A 41 -4.79 13.30 -6.72
C GLU A 41 -3.93 12.10 -7.15
N TYR A 42 -2.65 12.10 -6.81
CA TYR A 42 -1.74 10.99 -7.09
C TYR A 42 -2.18 9.67 -6.41
N LEU A 43 -2.63 9.74 -5.16
CA LEU A 43 -3.16 8.59 -4.43
C LEU A 43 -4.41 8.04 -5.11
N ILE A 44 -5.33 8.91 -5.54
CA ILE A 44 -6.55 8.52 -6.28
C ILE A 44 -6.19 7.86 -7.61
N GLN A 45 -5.26 8.43 -8.38
CA GLN A 45 -4.78 7.85 -9.64
C GLN A 45 -4.07 6.50 -9.45
N SER A 46 -3.57 6.25 -8.25
CA SER A 46 -2.94 4.98 -7.84
C SER A 46 -3.93 3.98 -7.23
N ASP A 47 -5.24 4.15 -7.44
CA ASP A 47 -6.32 3.28 -6.95
C ASP A 47 -6.45 3.21 -5.42
N VAL A 48 -5.96 4.21 -4.68
CA VAL A 48 -6.08 4.25 -3.20
C VAL A 48 -7.54 4.50 -2.76
N GLY A 49 -8.38 5.04 -3.62
CA GLY A 49 -9.77 5.38 -3.28
C GLY A 49 -9.91 6.76 -2.61
N LEU A 50 -11.03 7.42 -2.87
CA LEU A 50 -11.26 8.83 -2.49
C LEU A 50 -11.20 9.07 -0.97
N THR A 51 -11.85 8.21 -0.19
CA THR A 51 -11.92 8.37 1.27
C THR A 51 -10.55 8.24 1.91
N ALA A 52 -9.78 7.21 1.54
CA ALA A 52 -8.46 6.98 2.08
C ALA A 52 -7.47 8.08 1.64
N ALA A 53 -7.54 8.55 0.40
CA ALA A 53 -6.71 9.63 -0.10
C ALA A 53 -6.96 10.94 0.67
N ALA A 54 -8.23 11.29 0.92
CA ALA A 54 -8.59 12.48 1.69
C ALA A 54 -8.15 12.39 3.17
N GLU A 55 -8.26 11.21 3.79
CA GLU A 55 -7.77 10.99 5.15
C GLU A 55 -6.25 11.12 5.25
N ILE A 56 -5.52 10.53 4.32
CA ILE A 56 -4.05 10.63 4.25
C ILE A 56 -3.63 12.09 4.08
N LYS A 57 -4.24 12.84 3.16
CA LYS A 57 -4.02 14.28 2.98
C LYS A 57 -4.19 15.04 4.29
N LYS A 58 -5.30 14.77 5.01
CA LYS A 58 -5.59 15.41 6.29
C LYS A 58 -4.51 15.11 7.33
N ILE A 59 -4.05 13.87 7.41
CA ILE A 59 -2.98 13.47 8.34
C ILE A 59 -1.69 14.23 8.00
N ILE A 60 -1.28 14.23 6.72
CA ILE A 60 -0.08 14.94 6.27
C ILE A 60 -0.17 16.43 6.60
N ALA A 61 -1.34 17.05 6.40
CA ALA A 61 -1.55 18.47 6.69
C ALA A 61 -1.48 18.80 8.20
N GLN A 62 -1.79 17.83 9.06
CA GLN A 62 -1.74 18.00 10.52
C GLN A 62 -0.34 17.75 11.10
N GLU A 63 0.47 16.95 10.42
CA GLU A 63 1.84 16.68 10.84
C GLU A 63 2.73 17.89 10.57
N LYS A 64 3.49 18.31 11.60
CA LYS A 64 4.51 19.34 11.45
C LYS A 64 5.76 18.73 10.83
N ILE A 65 5.72 18.54 9.51
CA ILE A 65 6.85 18.00 8.77
C ILE A 65 7.98 19.04 8.80
N ASP A 66 9.11 18.68 9.40
CA ASP A 66 10.27 19.56 9.49
C ASP A 66 11.00 19.60 8.13
N PRO A 67 11.08 20.79 7.47
CA PRO A 67 11.78 20.91 6.17
C PRO A 67 13.28 20.55 6.23
N LYS A 68 13.85 20.44 7.43
CA LYS A 68 15.25 20.04 7.64
C LYS A 68 15.46 18.52 7.52
N HIS A 69 14.39 17.73 7.69
CA HIS A 69 14.41 16.31 7.49
C HIS A 69 14.00 15.94 6.07
N ASN A 70 14.14 14.67 5.71
CA ASN A 70 13.70 14.18 4.42
C ASN A 70 12.17 14.08 4.39
N THR A 71 11.51 15.12 3.90
CA THR A 71 10.04 15.22 3.81
C THR A 71 9.41 14.01 3.12
N VAL A 72 10.09 13.42 2.12
CA VAL A 72 9.62 12.22 1.43
C VAL A 72 9.56 11.02 2.36
N ASP A 73 10.57 10.83 3.22
CA ASP A 73 10.60 9.72 4.16
C ASP A 73 9.54 9.86 5.24
N GLU A 74 9.27 11.08 5.71
CA GLU A 74 8.20 11.35 6.67
C GLU A 74 6.82 11.07 6.07
N VAL A 75 6.54 11.52 4.84
CA VAL A 75 5.28 11.19 4.15
C VAL A 75 5.15 9.70 3.91
N ASN A 76 6.23 9.01 3.52
CA ASN A 76 6.21 7.55 3.37
C ASN A 76 5.93 6.82 4.69
N LEU A 77 6.42 7.34 5.81
CA LEU A 77 6.14 6.79 7.13
C LEU A 77 4.67 6.93 7.49
N ILE A 78 4.09 8.12 7.29
CA ILE A 78 2.65 8.38 7.48
C ILE A 78 1.80 7.42 6.66
N LEU A 79 2.12 7.26 5.37
CA LEU A 79 1.42 6.33 4.48
C LEU A 79 1.51 4.89 4.98
N LYS A 80 2.70 4.44 5.36
CA LYS A 80 2.93 3.10 5.90
C LYS A 80 2.10 2.85 7.15
N ASP A 81 2.10 3.79 8.09
CA ASP A 81 1.38 3.64 9.35
C ASP A 81 -0.13 3.70 9.14
N TYR A 82 -0.62 4.55 8.25
CA TYR A 82 -2.03 4.59 7.87
C TYR A 82 -2.49 3.26 7.27
N ILE A 83 -1.75 2.74 6.28
CA ILE A 83 -2.09 1.47 5.62
C ILE A 83 -2.02 0.30 6.62
N ALA A 84 -0.99 0.26 7.47
CA ALA A 84 -0.87 -0.77 8.49
C ALA A 84 -2.05 -0.76 9.46
N ASN A 85 -2.48 0.42 9.92
CA ASN A 85 -3.64 0.56 10.80
C ASN A 85 -4.95 0.19 10.12
N LEU A 86 -5.11 0.51 8.83
CA LEU A 86 -6.28 0.11 8.03
C LEU A 86 -6.37 -1.41 7.85
N MET A 87 -5.23 -2.08 7.69
CA MET A 87 -5.16 -3.53 7.47
C MET A 87 -5.23 -4.34 8.76
N LYS A 88 -4.81 -3.78 9.88
CA LYS A 88 -4.73 -4.48 11.18
C LYS A 88 -6.04 -5.14 11.62
N PRO A 89 -7.24 -4.53 11.49
CA PRO A 89 -8.51 -5.17 11.83
C PRO A 89 -8.87 -6.37 10.95
N LEU A 90 -8.24 -6.47 9.77
CA LEU A 90 -8.45 -7.56 8.81
C LEU A 90 -7.49 -8.73 9.03
N GLU A 91 -6.53 -8.57 9.93
CA GLU A 91 -5.59 -9.63 10.31
C GLU A 91 -6.34 -10.74 11.04
N ASN A 92 -6.33 -11.94 10.48
CA ASN A 92 -7.02 -13.10 11.03
C ASN A 92 -6.09 -14.31 11.02
N GLU A 93 -5.66 -14.73 12.21
CA GLU A 93 -4.81 -15.91 12.39
C GLU A 93 -5.54 -17.23 12.09
N ALA A 94 -6.87 -17.24 12.15
CA ALA A 94 -7.71 -18.41 11.99
C ALA A 94 -8.37 -18.48 10.60
N PHE A 95 -7.61 -18.27 9.53
CA PHE A 95 -8.13 -18.38 8.16
C PHE A 95 -8.72 -19.79 7.88
N PHE A 96 -8.15 -20.82 8.49
CA PHE A 96 -8.70 -22.17 8.49
C PHE A 96 -9.14 -22.56 9.90
N ASN A 97 -10.42 -22.88 10.06
CA ASN A 97 -10.92 -23.43 11.31
C ASN A 97 -10.42 -24.89 11.48
N LYS A 98 -9.36 -25.10 12.28
CA LYS A 98 -8.75 -26.40 12.53
C LYS A 98 -9.69 -27.43 13.18
N LYS A 99 -10.84 -26.97 13.72
CA LYS A 99 -11.85 -27.86 14.36
C LYS A 99 -12.81 -28.50 13.35
N GLU A 100 -12.85 -28.01 12.12
CA GLU A 100 -13.72 -28.57 11.10
C GLU A 100 -12.96 -29.57 10.23
N LYS A 101 -13.68 -30.65 9.84
CA LYS A 101 -13.08 -31.75 9.03
C LYS A 101 -12.80 -31.34 7.60
N LEU A 102 -13.50 -30.32 7.08
CA LEU A 102 -13.37 -29.85 5.70
C LEU A 102 -13.49 -28.31 5.66
N ASN A 103 -12.51 -27.67 5.03
CA ASN A 103 -12.55 -26.26 4.71
C ASN A 103 -12.56 -26.09 3.19
N ALA A 104 -13.56 -25.41 2.64
CA ALA A 104 -13.65 -25.13 1.22
C ALA A 104 -13.33 -23.65 0.97
N VAL A 105 -12.35 -23.37 0.10
CA VAL A 105 -11.93 -22.01 -0.26
C VAL A 105 -12.07 -21.81 -1.76
N LEU A 106 -12.88 -20.84 -2.17
CA LEU A 106 -13.02 -20.42 -3.56
C LEU A 106 -12.10 -19.24 -3.86
N ILE A 107 -11.19 -19.41 -4.83
CA ILE A 107 -10.33 -18.32 -5.32
C ILE A 107 -10.77 -17.96 -6.73
N SER A 108 -11.30 -16.75 -6.90
CA SER A 108 -11.77 -16.23 -8.18
C SER A 108 -10.95 -15.01 -8.63
N GLY A 109 -10.98 -14.72 -9.93
CA GLY A 109 -10.30 -13.56 -10.53
C GLY A 109 -10.08 -13.76 -12.04
N VAL A 110 -9.70 -12.68 -12.72
CA VAL A 110 -9.41 -12.69 -14.17
C VAL A 110 -8.14 -13.49 -14.49
N ASN A 111 -7.93 -13.82 -15.76
CA ASN A 111 -6.72 -14.54 -16.19
C ASN A 111 -5.46 -13.74 -15.89
N GLY A 112 -4.40 -14.41 -15.43
CA GLY A 112 -3.12 -13.76 -15.12
C GLY A 112 -3.01 -13.06 -13.77
N VAL A 113 -4.10 -12.92 -12.99
CA VAL A 113 -4.11 -12.20 -11.70
C VAL A 113 -3.38 -12.92 -10.54
N GLY A 114 -2.89 -14.13 -10.77
CA GLY A 114 -2.11 -14.85 -9.76
C GLY A 114 -2.91 -15.86 -8.92
N LYS A 115 -4.10 -16.30 -9.36
CA LYS A 115 -4.92 -17.30 -8.65
C LYS A 115 -4.13 -18.55 -8.26
N THR A 116 -3.48 -19.19 -9.22
CA THR A 116 -2.69 -20.41 -9.02
C THR A 116 -1.55 -20.20 -8.02
N THR A 117 -0.90 -19.03 -8.08
CA THR A 117 0.17 -18.67 -7.13
C THR A 117 -0.38 -18.52 -5.71
N THR A 118 -1.56 -17.92 -5.56
CA THR A 118 -2.24 -17.75 -4.27
C THR A 118 -2.66 -19.11 -3.70
N ILE A 119 -3.26 -19.98 -4.51
CA ILE A 119 -3.61 -21.36 -4.11
C ILE A 119 -2.37 -22.11 -3.62
N GLY A 120 -1.26 -22.05 -4.35
CA GLY A 120 -0.02 -22.72 -3.95
C GLY A 120 0.61 -22.17 -2.67
N LYS A 121 0.34 -20.92 -2.30
CA LYS A 121 0.79 -20.32 -1.02
C LYS A 121 -0.10 -20.71 0.15
N ILE A 122 -1.41 -20.77 -0.06
CA ILE A 122 -2.39 -21.14 0.97
C ILE A 122 -2.31 -22.62 1.30
N GLY A 123 -2.03 -23.48 0.29
CA GLY A 123 -1.96 -24.93 0.45
C GLY A 123 -0.63 -25.46 1.02
N LYS A 124 0.30 -24.60 1.40
CA LYS A 124 1.60 -24.92 1.96
C LYS A 124 1.60 -24.78 3.48
#